data_34d7a3cd62b378fcb061a58dfb6cdcab
#
_entry.id   34d7a3cd62b378fcb061a58dfb6cdcab
#
_cell.length_a   1.000
_cell.length_b   1.000
_cell.length_c   1.000
_cell.angle_alpha   90.00
_cell.angle_beta   90.00
_cell.angle_gamma   90.00
#
_symmetry.space_group_name_H-M   'P 1'
#
loop_
_entity.id
_entity.type
_entity.pdbx_description
1 polymer ?
#
loop_
_entity_poly.entity_id
_entity_poly.type
_entity_poly.pdbx_seq_one_letter_code
_entity_poly.pdbx_strand_id
1 'polypeptide(L)'
;MSQQRKLSILTILAAIISISAVAGSLGSLQAQEGETFSATLSGKEEVPPTDSSATGWTKFQTNDSGTQVSYWINLTGLNEITGAHIHNGSAGQNGDIVVSLSGQQSAENGNNSTISLNGNITQNDLQGPLKGKELSELVGLMSDGVVYVNVHSGEFQNGEIRGQIVSGLPETEINMTLTTSNNTTPN
;
A
#
# COMPACT_ATOMS: atom_id res chain seq x y z
N MET A 1 -75.83 63.99 7.10
CA MET A 1 -75.98 62.84 8.00
C MET A 1 -75.26 61.69 7.32
N SER A 2 -74.14 61.31 7.98
CA SER A 2 -73.08 60.44 7.43
C SER A 2 -73.36 58.99 7.70
N GLN A 3 -73.43 58.20 6.70
CA GLN A 3 -73.40 56.74 6.80
C GLN A 3 -71.96 56.29 6.59
N GLN A 4 -71.34 55.86 7.71
CA GLN A 4 -70.01 55.22 7.70
C GLN A 4 -70.15 53.81 7.10
N ARG A 5 -69.57 53.59 5.90
CA ARG A 5 -69.41 52.27 5.34
C ARG A 5 -68.15 51.63 5.94
N LYS A 6 -68.32 50.64 6.81
CA LYS A 6 -67.25 49.80 7.35
C LYS A 6 -66.76 48.87 6.23
N LEU A 7 -65.56 49.10 5.75
CA LEU A 7 -64.85 48.19 4.87
C LEU A 7 -64.21 47.10 5.75
N SER A 8 -64.68 45.90 5.60
CA SER A 8 -64.06 44.73 6.24
C SER A 8 -62.85 44.34 5.40
N ILE A 9 -61.68 44.52 5.97
CA ILE A 9 -60.42 44.01 5.38
C ILE A 9 -60.30 42.57 5.74
N LEU A 10 -60.49 41.71 4.75
CA LEU A 10 -60.25 40.24 4.84
C LEU A 10 -58.78 40.00 4.81
N THR A 11 -58.20 39.74 5.96
CA THR A 11 -56.79 39.35 6.09
C THR A 11 -56.63 37.91 5.63
N ILE A 12 -56.07 37.71 4.42
CA ILE A 12 -55.66 36.38 3.92
C ILE A 12 -54.34 36.05 4.61
N LEU A 13 -54.37 35.15 5.58
CA LEU A 13 -53.19 34.57 6.23
C LEU A 13 -52.57 33.54 5.29
N ALA A 14 -51.57 33.94 4.51
CA ALA A 14 -50.79 33.02 3.71
C ALA A 14 -49.85 32.22 4.67
N ALA A 15 -50.22 31.00 4.91
CA ALA A 15 -49.36 30.05 5.61
C ALA A 15 -48.18 29.66 4.68
N ILE A 16 -47.02 30.22 4.90
CA ILE A 16 -45.78 29.82 4.27
C ILE A 16 -45.36 28.50 4.92
N ILE A 17 -45.63 27.41 4.25
CA ILE A 17 -45.07 26.09 4.62
C ILE A 17 -43.61 26.13 4.24
N SER A 18 -42.75 26.38 5.21
CA SER A 18 -41.30 26.20 5.08
C SER A 18 -40.99 24.72 4.97
N ILE A 19 -40.82 24.22 3.77
CA ILE A 19 -40.24 22.90 3.52
C ILE A 19 -38.75 23.04 3.84
N SER A 20 -38.36 22.70 5.06
CA SER A 20 -36.95 22.50 5.43
C SER A 20 -36.47 21.27 4.66
N ALA A 21 -35.78 21.48 3.55
CA ALA A 21 -35.02 20.45 2.89
C ALA A 21 -33.92 20.03 3.85
N VAL A 22 -34.14 18.91 4.55
CA VAL A 22 -33.07 18.18 5.20
C VAL A 22 -32.19 17.64 4.08
N ALA A 23 -31.19 18.40 3.69
CA ALA A 23 -30.09 17.90 2.91
C ALA A 23 -29.32 16.92 3.84
N GLY A 24 -29.81 15.69 3.91
CA GLY A 24 -29.04 14.60 4.44
C GLY A 24 -27.73 14.56 3.66
N SER A 25 -26.62 14.91 4.30
CA SER A 25 -25.31 14.64 3.75
C SER A 25 -25.24 13.11 3.61
N LEU A 26 -25.42 12.63 2.40
CA LEU A 26 -24.98 11.30 2.02
C LEU A 26 -23.45 11.35 2.19
N GLY A 27 -22.99 11.10 3.41
CA GLY A 27 -21.59 10.80 3.63
C GLY A 27 -21.27 9.66 2.68
N SER A 28 -20.45 9.94 1.68
CA SER A 28 -19.88 8.90 0.84
C SER A 28 -19.26 7.92 1.81
N LEU A 29 -19.81 6.73 1.95
CA LEU A 29 -19.12 5.57 2.47
C LEU A 29 -18.00 5.29 1.45
N GLN A 30 -16.90 6.04 1.55
CA GLN A 30 -15.67 5.61 0.95
C GLN A 30 -15.30 4.36 1.73
N ALA A 31 -15.43 3.21 1.08
CA ALA A 31 -14.75 2.03 1.54
C ALA A 31 -13.30 2.46 1.75
N GLN A 32 -12.80 2.32 2.97
CA GLN A 32 -11.40 2.59 3.27
C GLN A 32 -10.62 1.49 2.56
N GLU A 33 -10.19 1.78 1.33
CA GLU A 33 -9.27 0.87 0.63
C GLU A 33 -8.02 0.75 1.50
N GLY A 34 -7.55 -0.49 1.68
CA GLY A 34 -6.36 -0.74 2.50
C GLY A 34 -5.17 0.06 1.98
N GLU A 35 -4.26 0.44 2.87
CA GLU A 35 -3.04 1.17 2.52
C GLU A 35 -2.16 0.31 1.61
N THR A 36 -1.58 0.94 0.60
CA THR A 36 -0.67 0.28 -0.35
C THR A 36 0.74 0.85 -0.20
N PHE A 37 1.72 -0.06 -0.22
CA PHE A 37 3.14 0.28 -0.18
C PHE A 37 3.89 -0.51 -1.24
N SER A 38 5.07 -0.01 -1.63
CA SER A 38 5.92 -0.69 -2.60
C SER A 38 7.40 -0.45 -2.33
N ALA A 39 8.24 -1.30 -2.92
CA ALA A 39 9.68 -1.08 -3.00
C ALA A 39 10.21 -1.55 -4.36
N THR A 40 11.17 -0.84 -4.90
CA THR A 40 12.02 -1.28 -6.02
C THR A 40 13.34 -1.76 -5.46
N LEU A 41 13.73 -2.99 -5.84
CA LEU A 41 14.90 -3.68 -5.28
C LEU A 41 16.06 -3.67 -6.26
N SER A 42 17.26 -3.35 -5.78
CA SER A 42 18.51 -3.45 -6.54
C SER A 42 19.70 -3.67 -5.63
N GLY A 43 20.80 -4.20 -6.17
CA GLY A 43 22.06 -4.36 -5.44
C GLY A 43 22.70 -3.02 -5.02
N LYS A 44 22.37 -1.94 -5.72
CA LYS A 44 22.89 -0.58 -5.39
C LYS A 44 22.34 -0.03 -4.08
N GLU A 45 21.18 -0.48 -3.67
CA GLU A 45 20.51 -0.09 -2.42
C GLU A 45 21.02 -0.88 -1.21
N GLU A 46 21.80 -1.94 -1.41
CA GLU A 46 22.43 -2.72 -0.32
C GLU A 46 23.46 -1.89 0.46
N VAL A 47 23.74 -2.33 1.67
CA VAL A 47 24.74 -1.68 2.56
C VAL A 47 25.69 -2.72 3.14
N PRO A 48 26.92 -2.81 2.57
CA PRO A 48 27.43 -2.08 1.41
C PRO A 48 26.76 -2.52 0.10
N PRO A 49 26.80 -1.68 -0.98
CA PRO A 49 26.24 -2.07 -2.27
C PRO A 49 26.86 -3.35 -2.83
N THR A 50 26.06 -4.14 -3.55
CA THR A 50 26.51 -5.32 -4.30
C THR A 50 26.65 -4.98 -5.78
N ASP A 51 27.39 -5.81 -6.51
CA ASP A 51 27.54 -5.77 -7.97
C ASP A 51 26.50 -6.63 -8.70
N SER A 52 25.52 -7.16 -7.98
CA SER A 52 24.43 -7.93 -8.59
C SER A 52 23.66 -7.08 -9.61
N SER A 53 23.36 -7.70 -10.74
CA SER A 53 22.48 -7.15 -11.78
C SER A 53 21.01 -7.51 -11.54
N ALA A 54 20.73 -8.29 -10.51
CA ALA A 54 19.37 -8.67 -10.15
C ALA A 54 18.54 -7.44 -9.76
N THR A 55 17.25 -7.50 -10.06
CA THR A 55 16.28 -6.45 -9.74
C THR A 55 14.99 -7.06 -9.24
N GLY A 56 14.18 -6.27 -8.59
CA GLY A 56 12.85 -6.71 -8.16
C GLY A 56 11.93 -5.55 -7.84
N TRP A 57 10.69 -5.88 -7.63
CA TRP A 57 9.72 -4.98 -7.02
C TRP A 57 8.85 -5.74 -6.03
N THR A 58 8.33 -5.00 -5.06
CA THR A 58 7.38 -5.53 -4.09
C THR A 58 6.16 -4.63 -4.00
N LYS A 59 5.03 -5.25 -3.67
CA LYS A 59 3.80 -4.55 -3.31
C LYS A 59 3.28 -5.12 -2.00
N PHE A 60 2.79 -4.24 -1.15
CA PHE A 60 2.11 -4.59 0.09
C PHE A 60 0.76 -3.90 0.12
N GLN A 61 -0.24 -4.55 0.69
CA GLN A 61 -1.58 -3.98 0.83
C GLN A 61 -2.21 -4.43 2.15
N THR A 62 -2.61 -3.50 2.98
CA THR A 62 -3.38 -3.80 4.18
C THR A 62 -4.80 -4.20 3.79
N ASN A 63 -5.43 -5.08 4.58
CA ASN A 63 -6.87 -5.27 4.47
C ASN A 63 -7.61 -4.14 5.21
N ASP A 64 -8.92 -4.00 4.95
CA ASP A 64 -9.76 -2.93 5.52
C ASP A 64 -9.81 -2.94 7.05
N SER A 65 -9.61 -4.11 7.66
CA SER A 65 -9.61 -4.26 9.12
C SER A 65 -8.24 -3.98 9.77
N GLY A 66 -7.17 -3.78 8.99
CA GLY A 66 -5.81 -3.57 9.49
C GLY A 66 -5.18 -4.79 10.17
N THR A 67 -5.75 -5.99 9.99
CA THR A 67 -5.29 -7.22 10.65
C THR A 67 -4.35 -8.07 9.81
N GLN A 68 -4.17 -7.69 8.54
CA GLN A 68 -3.34 -8.43 7.58
C GLN A 68 -2.72 -7.46 6.58
N VAL A 69 -1.48 -7.73 6.19
CA VAL A 69 -0.79 -7.12 5.05
C VAL A 69 -0.50 -8.23 4.04
N SER A 70 -1.14 -8.17 2.88
CA SER A 70 -0.80 -9.04 1.75
C SER A 70 0.44 -8.53 1.05
N TYR A 71 1.31 -9.42 0.56
CA TYR A 71 2.49 -9.02 -0.19
C TYR A 71 2.68 -9.82 -1.48
N TRP A 72 3.27 -9.16 -2.45
CA TRP A 72 3.72 -9.70 -3.74
C TRP A 72 5.14 -9.24 -3.98
N ILE A 73 6.00 -10.16 -4.36
CA ILE A 73 7.40 -9.91 -4.70
C ILE A 73 7.65 -10.51 -6.07
N ASN A 74 8.28 -9.75 -6.94
CA ASN A 74 8.67 -10.20 -8.27
C ASN A 74 10.16 -9.88 -8.48
N LEU A 75 10.95 -10.90 -8.75
CA LEU A 75 12.41 -10.84 -8.81
C LEU A 75 12.89 -11.33 -10.16
N THR A 76 13.89 -10.67 -10.73
CA THR A 76 14.51 -11.03 -12.01
C THR A 76 16.03 -11.03 -11.87
N GLY A 77 16.66 -12.02 -12.51
CA GLY A 77 18.12 -12.14 -12.53
C GLY A 77 18.72 -12.86 -11.33
N LEU A 78 17.90 -13.47 -10.46
CA LEU A 78 18.34 -14.34 -9.37
C LEU A 78 18.30 -15.80 -9.81
N ASN A 79 19.30 -16.57 -9.41
CA ASN A 79 19.33 -18.02 -9.65
C ASN A 79 18.55 -18.78 -8.59
N GLU A 80 18.65 -18.33 -7.34
CA GLU A 80 17.94 -18.87 -6.18
C GLU A 80 17.80 -17.79 -5.12
N ILE A 81 16.85 -17.94 -4.24
CA ILE A 81 16.74 -17.14 -3.04
C ILE A 81 16.84 -18.04 -1.80
N THR A 82 17.62 -17.61 -0.83
CA THR A 82 17.77 -18.30 0.47
C THR A 82 16.88 -17.67 1.54
N GLY A 83 16.39 -16.46 1.31
CA GLY A 83 15.45 -15.77 2.18
C GLY A 83 15.05 -14.40 1.64
N ALA A 84 13.91 -13.94 2.10
CA ALA A 84 13.44 -12.57 1.90
C ALA A 84 12.85 -12.03 3.21
N HIS A 85 13.21 -10.83 3.59
CA HIS A 85 12.86 -10.26 4.89
C HIS A 85 12.45 -8.79 4.77
N ILE A 86 11.65 -8.34 5.72
CA ILE A 86 11.52 -6.92 6.04
C ILE A 86 12.42 -6.62 7.24
N HIS A 87 13.22 -5.58 7.13
CA HIS A 87 14.11 -5.08 8.17
C HIS A 87 13.69 -3.69 8.63
N ASN A 88 13.94 -3.38 9.91
CA ASN A 88 13.74 -2.04 10.46
C ASN A 88 15.04 -1.24 10.34
N GLY A 89 15.10 -0.35 9.36
CA GLY A 89 16.24 0.51 9.07
C GLY A 89 15.93 1.52 7.97
N SER A 90 16.42 2.73 8.11
CA SER A 90 16.31 3.77 7.09
C SER A 90 17.23 3.49 5.90
N ALA A 91 17.03 4.21 4.81
CA ALA A 91 17.89 4.10 3.63
C ALA A 91 19.38 4.30 4.01
N GLY A 92 20.24 3.41 3.50
CA GLY A 92 21.68 3.42 3.80
C GLY A 92 22.05 2.87 5.18
N GLN A 93 21.13 2.29 5.93
CA GLN A 93 21.40 1.68 7.24
C GLN A 93 20.87 0.24 7.30
N ASN A 94 21.67 -0.67 7.85
CA ASN A 94 21.22 -2.02 8.16
C ASN A 94 20.45 -2.03 9.48
N GLY A 95 19.47 -2.92 9.58
CA GLY A 95 18.62 -3.06 10.75
C GLY A 95 18.16 -4.48 11.00
N ASP A 96 17.48 -4.69 12.12
CA ASP A 96 17.01 -5.99 12.53
C ASP A 96 15.86 -6.51 11.64
N ILE A 97 15.78 -7.83 11.49
CA ILE A 97 14.65 -8.49 10.84
C ILE A 97 13.40 -8.28 11.69
N VAL A 98 12.32 -7.81 11.03
CA VAL A 98 11.00 -7.65 11.66
C VAL A 98 9.94 -8.58 11.08
N VAL A 99 10.13 -9.08 9.83
CA VAL A 99 9.26 -10.08 9.19
C VAL A 99 10.09 -10.96 8.27
N SER A 100 9.83 -12.28 8.28
CA SER A 100 10.31 -13.19 7.24
C SER A 100 9.22 -13.40 6.19
N LEU A 101 9.52 -13.07 4.91
CA LEU A 101 8.54 -13.08 3.82
C LEU A 101 8.48 -14.42 3.09
N SER A 102 9.59 -15.16 3.01
CA SER A 102 9.62 -16.47 2.37
C SER A 102 10.82 -17.30 2.82
N GLY A 103 10.70 -18.62 2.63
CA GLY A 103 11.82 -19.54 2.67
C GLY A 103 12.56 -19.61 1.33
N GLN A 104 13.39 -20.65 1.16
CA GLN A 104 14.14 -20.89 -0.07
C GLN A 104 13.21 -21.14 -1.25
N GLN A 105 13.54 -20.53 -2.37
CA GLN A 105 12.91 -20.81 -3.67
C GLN A 105 13.96 -20.72 -4.78
N SER A 106 13.92 -21.66 -5.73
CA SER A 106 14.82 -21.66 -6.87
C SER A 106 14.15 -21.05 -8.09
N ALA A 107 14.92 -20.37 -8.93
CA ALA A 107 14.45 -19.89 -10.21
C ALA A 107 14.26 -21.07 -11.17
N GLU A 108 13.12 -21.14 -11.84
CA GLU A 108 12.93 -22.06 -12.96
C GLU A 108 13.53 -21.43 -14.24
N ASN A 109 14.43 -22.12 -14.94
CA ASN A 109 14.92 -21.76 -16.29
C ASN A 109 16.03 -20.67 -16.47
N GLY A 110 17.07 -20.65 -15.65
CA GLY A 110 18.34 -19.94 -15.99
C GLY A 110 18.31 -18.41 -15.86
N ASN A 111 19.36 -17.74 -16.33
CA ASN A 111 19.72 -16.34 -16.06
C ASN A 111 18.69 -15.23 -16.36
N ASN A 112 17.50 -15.55 -16.81
CA ASN A 112 16.44 -14.57 -17.11
C ASN A 112 15.10 -14.99 -16.49
N SER A 113 15.13 -15.86 -15.49
CA SER A 113 13.91 -16.33 -14.83
C SER A 113 13.38 -15.29 -13.87
N THR A 114 12.08 -15.24 -13.80
CA THR A 114 11.35 -14.44 -12.82
C THR A 114 10.95 -15.34 -11.65
N ILE A 115 11.25 -14.93 -10.44
CA ILE A 115 10.78 -15.57 -9.21
C ILE A 115 9.67 -14.70 -8.63
N SER A 116 8.51 -15.30 -8.41
CA SER A 116 7.40 -14.62 -7.77
C SER A 116 7.08 -15.24 -6.41
N LEU A 117 6.97 -14.40 -5.40
CA LEU A 117 6.57 -14.78 -4.04
C LEU A 117 5.33 -13.99 -3.65
N ASN A 118 4.45 -14.61 -2.91
CA ASN A 118 3.30 -13.91 -2.34
C ASN A 118 2.88 -14.57 -1.02
N GLY A 119 2.22 -13.79 -0.18
CA GLY A 119 1.73 -14.27 1.11
C GLY A 119 1.04 -13.18 1.89
N ASN A 120 0.84 -13.45 3.17
CA ASN A 120 0.21 -12.55 4.10
C ASN A 120 1.07 -12.41 5.35
N ILE A 121 1.09 -11.22 5.90
CA ILE A 121 1.72 -10.88 7.17
C ILE A 121 0.61 -10.59 8.16
N THR A 122 0.68 -11.20 9.33
CA THR A 122 -0.19 -10.94 10.47
C THR A 122 0.65 -10.54 11.68
N GLN A 123 0.01 -10.16 12.78
CA GLN A 123 0.71 -9.87 14.03
C GLN A 123 1.63 -11.03 14.50
N ASN A 124 1.25 -12.27 14.19
CA ASN A 124 2.01 -13.46 14.61
C ASN A 124 3.34 -13.63 13.85
N ASP A 125 3.50 -12.98 12.70
CA ASP A 125 4.68 -13.06 11.87
C ASP A 125 5.74 -12.01 12.24
N LEU A 126 5.40 -11.11 13.17
CA LEU A 126 6.29 -10.05 13.64
C LEU A 126 7.42 -10.61 14.51
N GLN A 127 8.65 -10.17 14.22
CA GLN A 127 9.89 -10.67 14.84
C GLN A 127 10.75 -9.52 15.37
N GLY A 128 11.87 -9.87 16.01
CA GLY A 128 12.85 -8.90 16.49
C GLY A 128 12.21 -7.80 17.34
N PRO A 129 12.48 -6.53 17.03
CA PRO A 129 11.91 -5.38 17.76
C PRO A 129 10.38 -5.29 17.73
N LEU A 130 9.73 -5.91 16.72
CA LEU A 130 8.28 -5.93 16.59
C LEU A 130 7.59 -7.15 17.18
N LYS A 131 8.34 -8.10 17.73
CA LYS A 131 7.77 -9.31 18.32
C LYS A 131 6.76 -8.97 19.43
N GLY A 132 5.52 -9.44 19.27
CA GLY A 132 4.43 -9.20 20.22
C GLY A 132 3.82 -7.80 20.16
N LYS A 133 4.20 -6.99 19.17
CA LYS A 133 3.56 -5.71 18.86
C LYS A 133 2.34 -5.92 17.98
N GLU A 134 1.50 -4.88 17.85
CA GLU A 134 0.38 -4.88 16.91
C GLU A 134 0.88 -4.73 15.46
N LEU A 135 0.12 -5.25 14.49
CA LEU A 135 0.47 -5.14 13.07
C LEU A 135 0.54 -3.67 12.61
N SER A 136 -0.24 -2.79 13.24
CA SER A 136 -0.23 -1.35 12.99
C SER A 136 1.14 -0.69 13.22
N GLU A 137 1.99 -1.25 14.09
CA GLU A 137 3.38 -0.78 14.28
C GLU A 137 4.20 -0.99 12.99
N LEU A 138 4.08 -2.17 12.36
CA LEU A 138 4.72 -2.42 11.08
C LEU A 138 4.20 -1.48 9.99
N VAL A 139 2.88 -1.30 9.91
CA VAL A 139 2.24 -0.40 8.93
C VAL A 139 2.71 1.04 9.13
N GLY A 140 2.82 1.50 10.38
CA GLY A 140 3.39 2.80 10.71
C GLY A 140 4.83 2.97 10.20
N LEU A 141 5.70 1.98 10.45
CA LEU A 141 7.08 2.00 9.96
C LEU A 141 7.16 1.97 8.42
N MET A 142 6.23 1.27 7.74
CA MET A 142 6.12 1.31 6.27
C MET A 142 5.73 2.72 5.79
N SER A 143 4.77 3.35 6.45
CA SER A 143 4.31 4.72 6.12
C SER A 143 5.41 5.75 6.34
N ASP A 144 6.23 5.57 7.38
CA ASP A 144 7.36 6.45 7.70
C ASP A 144 8.59 6.21 6.78
N GLY A 145 8.57 5.14 5.96
CA GLY A 145 9.65 4.79 5.07
C GLY A 145 10.95 4.35 5.79
N VAL A 146 10.83 3.78 7.00
CA VAL A 146 11.96 3.34 7.82
C VAL A 146 12.12 1.82 7.90
N VAL A 147 11.49 1.10 6.98
CA VAL A 147 11.67 -0.33 6.78
C VAL A 147 12.00 -0.63 5.32
N TYR A 148 12.74 -1.71 5.08
CA TYR A 148 13.14 -2.12 3.75
C TYR A 148 12.97 -3.62 3.53
N VAL A 149 12.80 -4.02 2.28
CA VAL A 149 12.90 -5.42 1.86
C VAL A 149 14.34 -5.74 1.52
N ASN A 150 14.82 -6.89 1.98
CA ASN A 150 16.10 -7.47 1.60
C ASN A 150 15.88 -8.91 1.11
N VAL A 151 16.51 -9.25 -0.02
CA VAL A 151 16.48 -10.60 -0.62
C VAL A 151 17.89 -11.15 -0.64
N HIS A 152 18.02 -12.37 -0.14
CA HIS A 152 19.29 -13.09 -0.01
C HIS A 152 19.38 -14.25 -1.00
N SER A 153 20.58 -14.54 -1.45
CA SER A 153 20.89 -15.71 -2.28
C SER A 153 22.05 -16.51 -1.71
N GLY A 154 22.39 -17.64 -2.33
CA GLY A 154 23.54 -18.43 -1.96
C GLY A 154 24.87 -17.68 -2.14
N GLU A 155 24.95 -16.79 -3.13
CA GLU A 155 26.13 -15.96 -3.41
C GLU A 155 26.20 -14.74 -2.49
N PHE A 156 25.08 -14.13 -2.17
CA PHE A 156 25.00 -12.93 -1.33
C PHE A 156 24.19 -13.23 -0.05
N GLN A 157 24.84 -13.91 0.90
CA GLN A 157 24.19 -14.34 2.14
C GLN A 157 23.77 -13.17 3.06
N ASN A 158 24.41 -12.01 2.93
CA ASN A 158 24.09 -10.82 3.72
C ASN A 158 23.03 -9.91 3.05
N GLY A 159 22.59 -10.28 1.83
CA GLY A 159 21.64 -9.53 1.00
C GLY A 159 22.19 -9.32 -0.40
N GLU A 160 21.40 -9.63 -1.42
CA GLU A 160 21.75 -9.44 -2.82
C GLU A 160 21.14 -8.18 -3.38
N ILE A 161 19.84 -7.99 -3.12
CA ILE A 161 19.10 -6.80 -3.55
C ILE A 161 18.20 -6.31 -2.42
N ARG A 162 18.09 -5.00 -2.31
CA ARG A 162 17.36 -4.29 -1.28
C ARG A 162 16.54 -3.15 -1.87
N GLY A 163 15.45 -2.76 -1.19
CA GLY A 163 14.68 -1.56 -1.52
C GLY A 163 13.89 -1.05 -0.33
N GLN A 164 13.91 0.29 -0.16
CA GLN A 164 13.13 0.95 0.88
C GLN A 164 11.64 0.86 0.57
N ILE A 165 10.83 0.49 1.56
CA ILE A 165 9.37 0.47 1.42
C ILE A 165 8.86 1.90 1.53
N VAL A 166 8.02 2.30 0.57
CA VAL A 166 7.41 3.63 0.50
C VAL A 166 5.91 3.49 0.22
N SER A 167 5.13 4.49 0.60
CA SER A 167 3.69 4.52 0.32
C SER A 167 3.41 4.64 -1.17
N GLY A 168 2.40 3.92 -1.65
CA GLY A 168 1.94 3.94 -3.04
C GLY A 168 2.25 2.66 -3.82
N LEU A 169 1.79 2.64 -5.08
CA LEU A 169 2.01 1.54 -6.01
C LEU A 169 3.43 1.58 -6.60
N PRO A 170 4.02 0.43 -6.97
CA PRO A 170 5.27 0.41 -7.71
C PRO A 170 5.08 1.10 -9.09
N GLU A 171 6.12 1.79 -9.57
CA GLU A 171 6.07 2.52 -10.86
C GLU A 171 5.65 1.63 -12.04
N THR A 172 5.98 0.33 -12.00
CA THR A 172 5.59 -0.65 -13.01
C THR A 172 4.07 -0.84 -13.11
N GLU A 173 3.35 -0.82 -11.99
CA GLU A 173 1.87 -0.91 -12.00
C GLU A 173 1.21 0.41 -12.40
N ILE A 174 1.79 1.54 -12.01
CA ILE A 174 1.30 2.88 -12.41
C ILE A 174 1.34 3.01 -13.93
N ASN A 175 2.44 2.63 -14.55
CA ASN A 175 2.60 2.70 -16.00
C ASN A 175 1.65 1.76 -16.77
N MET A 176 1.35 0.58 -16.23
CA MET A 176 0.38 -0.35 -16.82
C MET A 176 -1.05 0.19 -16.74
N THR A 177 -1.41 0.81 -15.62
CA THR A 177 -2.75 1.40 -15.44
C THR A 177 -2.98 2.60 -16.37
N LEU A 178 -1.96 3.45 -16.55
CA LEU A 178 -2.04 4.59 -17.47
C LEU A 178 -2.15 4.17 -18.93
N THR A 179 -1.48 3.09 -19.34
CA THR A 179 -1.55 2.58 -20.72
C THR A 179 -2.92 1.96 -21.05
N THR A 180 -3.56 1.30 -20.09
CA THR A 180 -4.90 0.72 -20.29
C THR A 180 -5.99 1.79 -20.33
N SER A 181 -5.87 2.87 -19.56
CA SER A 181 -6.86 3.96 -19.56
C SER A 181 -6.84 4.82 -20.83
N ASN A 182 -5.71 4.88 -21.52
CA ASN A 182 -5.55 5.64 -22.76
C ASN A 182 -6.01 4.89 -24.03
N ASN A 183 -6.38 3.60 -23.92
CA ASN A 183 -6.77 2.79 -25.08
C ASN A 183 -8.30 2.59 -25.22
N THR A 184 -9.12 3.32 -24.46
CA THR A 184 -10.57 3.40 -24.69
C THR A 184 -10.89 4.57 -25.59
N THR A 185 -10.69 4.41 -26.91
CA THR A 185 -11.32 5.27 -27.93
C THR A 185 -12.78 4.88 -28.03
N PRO A 186 -13.74 5.79 -27.89
CA PRO A 186 -15.14 5.50 -28.19
C PRO A 186 -15.32 5.38 -29.70
N ASN A 187 -15.93 4.27 -30.11
CA ASN A 187 -16.51 4.09 -31.45
C ASN A 187 -17.79 4.93 -31.57
#